data_13f7d8184ef37ab75140e634d2ae75e4
#
_entry.id   13f7d8184ef37ab75140e634d2ae75e4
#
_cell.length_a   1.000
_cell.length_b   1.000
_cell.length_c   1.000
_cell.angle_alpha   90.00
_cell.angle_beta   90.00
_cell.angle_gamma   90.00
#
_symmetry.space_group_name_H-M   'P 1'
#
loop_
_entity.id
_entity.type
_entity.pdbx_description
1 polymer ?
#
loop_
_entity_poly.entity_id
_entity_poly.type
_entity_poly.pdbx_seq_one_letter_code
_entity_poly.pdbx_strand_id
1 'polypeptide(L)'
;MKIAVFVTGWNKEYLRYLYGGLVNAQNKFGDEIDIYTCYAKLGSGNSVDKSEFSFFKLANLKEYDGIIFPSTTVKEGDIKNKMIEWILDSGRPCVTLEELIPYMSSAAMNQWNGMQDMVDHLFSVHGIRTFGFLGGYTDTCEADLRKNATVDYIEKHGLVMMPQWIRDGIYEYSDGMEYATELLLAYEQQKEIPQAVVCANDVMAAGIIDGLSDTPLQNKIAVTGFDHYYDGELFSPTITSIRRPREEVAFDGVKLLHEMVEKKYANPIHRYSPYKIIIGRTCGCQNVHEAEDNAAFRKKMFMKMFQERQICAQFDSMEESIVGQVSLDQLLDKVADFLEKNGAQMVQILLSGDLLSHKEHSYRSCQHLVLDRKKEGQDSSQIRVFMPLHYQQHQMGYCKVVGMDKIFENGLLEAFFRTICYAMENYIQRQQYAIVNQKLQKMYRIDQLTGVYNRFGMEDLGQEFYHSNCSKKRNTIFIFCDINRLKYINDTYGHQAGDWAIQTTGRALAALESEQSIAFRYGGDEFVFLTVEGSGVDEKLIRMKLEELCHDSPMKEKLEISIGKIVASWREPEDMDTYLDRADEAMYQEKKQYYEQNRIERRR
;
A
#
# COMPACT_ATOMS: atom_id res chain seq x y z
N MET A 1 10.40 -29.80 6.95
CA MET A 1 11.31 -28.67 6.67
C MET A 1 10.55 -27.36 6.84
N LYS A 2 11.29 -26.26 6.99
CA LYS A 2 10.72 -24.90 6.92
C LYS A 2 11.11 -24.28 5.60
N ILE A 3 10.12 -23.92 4.77
CA ILE A 3 10.32 -23.51 3.38
C ILE A 3 9.82 -22.08 3.19
N ALA A 4 10.63 -21.22 2.56
CA ALA A 4 10.21 -19.90 2.11
C ALA A 4 9.81 -19.91 0.64
N VAL A 5 8.72 -19.26 0.29
CA VAL A 5 8.23 -19.08 -1.09
C VAL A 5 8.12 -17.59 -1.39
N PHE A 6 8.72 -17.12 -2.48
CA PHE A 6 8.68 -15.71 -2.88
C PHE A 6 7.95 -15.54 -4.21
N VAL A 7 6.75 -15.00 -4.19
CA VAL A 7 5.91 -14.82 -5.37
C VAL A 7 5.49 -13.36 -5.53
N THR A 8 5.50 -12.84 -6.76
CA THR A 8 5.17 -11.44 -7.05
C THR A 8 3.93 -11.33 -7.94
N GLY A 9 3.15 -10.29 -7.69
CA GLY A 9 1.89 -10.06 -8.40
C GLY A 9 0.81 -11.04 -7.99
N TRP A 10 -0.44 -10.55 -7.95
CA TRP A 10 -1.56 -11.38 -7.53
C TRP A 10 -2.35 -11.91 -8.73
N ASN A 11 -1.66 -12.64 -9.63
CA ASN A 11 -2.36 -13.39 -10.67
C ASN A 11 -3.14 -14.53 -10.00
N LYS A 12 -4.47 -14.36 -9.96
CA LYS A 12 -5.43 -15.27 -9.32
C LYS A 12 -5.23 -16.73 -9.72
N GLU A 13 -5.08 -17.00 -11.01
CA GLU A 13 -4.97 -18.37 -11.51
C GLU A 13 -3.63 -18.98 -11.13
N TYR A 14 -2.55 -18.23 -11.32
CA TYR A 14 -1.22 -18.71 -10.97
C TYR A 14 -1.11 -19.02 -9.47
N LEU A 15 -1.56 -18.10 -8.62
CA LEU A 15 -1.52 -18.27 -7.16
C LEU A 15 -2.37 -19.46 -6.70
N ARG A 16 -3.52 -19.69 -7.31
CA ARG A 16 -4.37 -20.85 -6.98
C ARG A 16 -3.64 -22.17 -7.25
N TYR A 17 -3.04 -22.33 -8.42
CA TYR A 17 -2.30 -23.54 -8.75
C TYR A 17 -1.03 -23.69 -7.90
N LEU A 18 -0.27 -22.62 -7.71
CA LEU A 18 0.89 -22.63 -6.83
C LEU A 18 0.51 -23.09 -5.42
N TYR A 19 -0.51 -22.47 -4.85
CA TYR A 19 -0.99 -22.80 -3.50
C TYR A 19 -1.50 -24.24 -3.40
N GLY A 20 -2.29 -24.70 -4.38
CA GLY A 20 -2.75 -26.09 -4.45
C GLY A 20 -1.60 -27.09 -4.45
N GLY A 21 -0.58 -26.87 -5.26
CA GLY A 21 0.63 -27.72 -5.28
C GLY A 21 1.41 -27.69 -3.97
N LEU A 22 1.52 -26.54 -3.32
CA LEU A 22 2.16 -26.40 -2.00
C LEU A 22 1.36 -27.09 -0.88
N VAL A 23 0.02 -27.02 -0.90
CA VAL A 23 -0.86 -27.75 0.02
C VAL A 23 -0.67 -29.26 -0.16
N ASN A 24 -0.64 -29.75 -1.40
CA ASN A 24 -0.41 -31.17 -1.69
C ASN A 24 0.96 -31.63 -1.17
N ALA A 25 1.99 -30.78 -1.32
CA ALA A 25 3.31 -31.07 -0.79
C ALA A 25 3.35 -31.06 0.74
N GLN A 26 2.71 -30.05 1.37
CA GLN A 26 2.58 -29.97 2.82
C GLN A 26 1.88 -31.21 3.41
N ASN A 27 0.77 -31.63 2.81
CA ASN A 27 0.03 -32.82 3.25
C ASN A 27 0.88 -34.10 3.16
N LYS A 28 1.82 -34.15 2.19
CA LYS A 28 2.69 -35.32 2.01
C LYS A 28 3.92 -35.32 2.91
N PHE A 29 4.57 -34.16 3.08
CA PHE A 29 5.87 -34.05 3.71
C PHE A 29 5.81 -33.45 5.12
N GLY A 30 4.71 -32.82 5.52
CA GLY A 30 4.54 -32.18 6.84
C GLY A 30 5.36 -30.88 7.01
N ASP A 31 5.65 -30.19 5.92
CA ASP A 31 6.48 -28.98 5.93
C ASP A 31 5.76 -27.75 6.50
N GLU A 32 6.52 -26.85 7.12
CA GLU A 32 6.08 -25.47 7.37
C GLU A 32 6.41 -24.61 6.16
N ILE A 33 5.42 -23.95 5.57
CA ILE A 33 5.61 -23.16 4.35
C ILE A 33 5.21 -21.70 4.62
N ASP A 34 6.15 -20.79 4.41
CA ASP A 34 5.96 -19.34 4.48
C ASP A 34 5.95 -18.74 3.09
N ILE A 35 4.79 -18.24 2.65
CA ILE A 35 4.61 -17.60 1.35
C ILE A 35 4.68 -16.08 1.54
N TYR A 36 5.66 -15.43 0.95
CA TYR A 36 5.78 -13.98 0.88
C TYR A 36 5.27 -13.53 -0.48
N THR A 37 4.20 -12.74 -0.49
CA THR A 37 3.60 -12.25 -1.75
C THR A 37 3.43 -10.74 -1.72
N CYS A 38 3.52 -10.08 -2.87
CA CYS A 38 3.36 -8.64 -3.02
C CYS A 38 2.37 -8.29 -4.15
N TYR A 39 1.90 -7.04 -4.19
CA TYR A 39 0.80 -6.63 -5.09
C TYR A 39 1.22 -6.54 -6.54
N ALA A 40 2.37 -5.92 -6.81
CA ALA A 40 2.83 -5.68 -8.16
C ALA A 40 3.71 -6.82 -8.67
N LYS A 41 3.74 -6.99 -9.99
CA LYS A 41 4.75 -7.79 -10.63
C LYS A 41 6.07 -7.00 -10.58
N LEU A 42 7.01 -7.42 -9.74
CA LEU A 42 8.31 -6.75 -9.56
C LEU A 42 9.09 -6.63 -10.86
N GLY A 43 9.87 -5.56 -10.99
CA GLY A 43 10.64 -5.27 -12.20
C GLY A 43 9.86 -4.47 -13.24
N SER A 44 8.68 -3.94 -12.90
CA SER A 44 7.87 -3.11 -13.79
C SER A 44 8.37 -1.65 -13.90
N GLY A 45 9.41 -1.27 -13.14
CA GLY A 45 9.94 0.09 -13.09
C GLY A 45 9.11 1.06 -12.26
N ASN A 46 8.17 0.55 -11.46
CA ASN A 46 7.31 1.35 -10.62
C ASN A 46 8.04 1.86 -9.37
N SER A 47 7.59 3.00 -8.82
CA SER A 47 8.09 3.53 -7.55
C SER A 47 7.91 2.55 -6.37
N VAL A 48 7.01 1.61 -6.48
CA VAL A 48 6.68 0.55 -5.49
C VAL A 48 7.69 -0.61 -5.48
N ASP A 49 8.42 -0.84 -6.57
CA ASP A 49 9.32 -2.01 -6.71
C ASP A 49 10.33 -2.13 -5.55
N LYS A 50 10.87 -0.99 -5.09
CA LYS A 50 11.81 -0.97 -3.96
C LYS A 50 11.16 -1.37 -2.64
N SER A 51 9.94 -0.89 -2.40
CA SER A 51 9.17 -1.19 -1.19
C SER A 51 8.80 -2.66 -1.14
N GLU A 52 8.28 -3.20 -2.22
CA GLU A 52 7.88 -4.60 -2.31
C GLU A 52 9.07 -5.56 -2.29
N PHE A 53 10.20 -5.21 -2.93
CA PHE A 53 11.43 -6.01 -2.79
C PHE A 53 11.95 -6.00 -1.34
N SER A 54 11.85 -4.87 -0.65
CA SER A 54 12.26 -4.80 0.76
C SER A 54 11.38 -5.66 1.66
N PHE A 55 10.12 -5.92 1.27
CA PHE A 55 9.21 -6.81 1.98
C PHE A 55 9.73 -8.26 2.02
N PHE A 56 10.26 -8.77 0.92
CA PHE A 56 10.83 -10.12 0.91
C PHE A 56 12.00 -10.27 1.87
N LYS A 57 12.74 -9.19 2.14
CA LYS A 57 13.83 -9.17 3.13
C LYS A 57 13.34 -9.26 4.58
N LEU A 58 12.02 -9.26 4.82
CA LEU A 58 11.44 -9.63 6.11
C LEU A 58 11.82 -11.07 6.47
N ALA A 59 11.87 -11.97 5.46
CA ALA A 59 12.33 -13.33 5.64
C ALA A 59 13.82 -13.35 6.01
N ASN A 60 14.13 -13.95 7.15
CA ASN A 60 15.51 -14.31 7.48
C ASN A 60 15.82 -15.67 6.84
N LEU A 61 16.41 -15.67 5.64
CA LEU A 61 16.65 -16.89 4.87
C LEU A 61 17.45 -17.96 5.63
N LYS A 62 18.24 -17.56 6.63
CA LYS A 62 19.03 -18.51 7.45
C LYS A 62 18.16 -19.39 8.35
N GLU A 63 16.90 -19.02 8.58
CA GLU A 63 15.95 -19.78 9.38
C GLU A 63 15.18 -20.83 8.57
N TYR A 64 15.34 -20.85 7.24
CA TYR A 64 14.68 -21.78 6.35
C TYR A 64 15.63 -22.90 5.93
N ASP A 65 15.06 -24.09 5.73
CA ASP A 65 15.79 -25.25 5.21
C ASP A 65 15.94 -25.17 3.69
N GLY A 66 15.01 -24.47 3.02
CA GLY A 66 15.04 -24.28 1.58
C GLY A 66 14.09 -23.21 1.07
N ILE A 67 14.23 -22.88 -0.21
CA ILE A 67 13.54 -21.78 -0.87
C ILE A 67 12.88 -22.28 -2.17
N ILE A 68 11.63 -21.90 -2.38
CA ILE A 68 10.93 -22.03 -3.66
C ILE A 68 10.80 -20.63 -4.28
N PHE A 69 11.28 -20.48 -5.50
CA PHE A 69 11.25 -19.20 -6.20
C PHE A 69 10.53 -19.31 -7.55
N PRO A 70 9.23 -18.95 -7.63
CA PRO A 70 8.48 -18.78 -8.87
C PRO A 70 9.00 -17.59 -9.69
N SER A 71 10.16 -17.75 -10.33
CA SER A 71 10.94 -16.66 -10.94
C SER A 71 10.23 -15.96 -12.11
N THR A 72 9.33 -16.66 -12.81
CA THR A 72 8.50 -16.09 -13.89
C THR A 72 7.54 -15.02 -13.41
N THR A 73 7.29 -14.92 -12.10
CA THR A 73 6.45 -13.87 -11.52
C THR A 73 7.18 -12.52 -11.39
N VAL A 74 8.51 -12.52 -11.53
CA VAL A 74 9.35 -11.30 -11.55
C VAL A 74 9.74 -11.00 -13.01
N LYS A 75 9.61 -9.74 -13.44
CA LYS A 75 10.08 -9.33 -14.77
C LYS A 75 11.61 -9.39 -14.86
N GLU A 76 12.08 -9.69 -16.07
CA GLU A 76 13.51 -9.62 -16.36
C GLU A 76 14.08 -8.23 -16.06
N GLY A 77 15.26 -8.18 -15.44
CA GLY A 77 15.96 -6.94 -15.12
C GLY A 77 16.66 -6.94 -13.77
N ASP A 78 17.10 -5.77 -13.36
CA ASP A 78 17.94 -5.56 -12.16
C ASP A 78 17.35 -6.13 -10.87
N ILE A 79 16.02 -6.03 -10.67
CA ILE A 79 15.38 -6.51 -9.46
C ILE A 79 15.40 -8.03 -9.38
N LYS A 80 15.13 -8.70 -10.51
CA LYS A 80 15.22 -10.17 -10.59
C LYS A 80 16.63 -10.66 -10.27
N ASN A 81 17.64 -10.00 -10.85
CA ASN A 81 19.03 -10.31 -10.58
C ASN A 81 19.40 -10.13 -9.09
N LYS A 82 18.98 -9.02 -8.48
CA LYS A 82 19.18 -8.78 -7.04
C LYS A 82 18.44 -9.79 -6.15
N MET A 83 17.28 -10.27 -6.57
CA MET A 83 16.56 -11.35 -5.84
C MET A 83 17.34 -12.67 -5.94
N ILE A 84 17.83 -13.01 -7.14
CA ILE A 84 18.62 -14.21 -7.36
C ILE A 84 19.90 -14.16 -6.52
N GLU A 85 20.66 -13.05 -6.57
CA GLU A 85 21.85 -12.84 -5.75
C GLU A 85 21.54 -12.99 -4.25
N TRP A 86 20.50 -12.33 -3.76
CA TRP A 86 20.09 -12.41 -2.36
C TRP A 86 19.73 -13.84 -1.92
N ILE A 87 19.06 -14.61 -2.80
CA ILE A 87 18.73 -16.02 -2.53
C ILE A 87 19.99 -16.86 -2.50
N LEU A 88 20.88 -16.71 -3.49
CA LEU A 88 22.15 -17.46 -3.59
C LEU A 88 23.08 -17.16 -2.42
N ASP A 89 23.19 -15.90 -2.00
CA ASP A 89 24.00 -15.47 -0.86
C ASP A 89 23.54 -16.08 0.47
N SER A 90 22.30 -16.55 0.54
CA SER A 90 21.79 -17.24 1.73
C SER A 90 22.47 -18.60 1.97
N GLY A 91 23.03 -19.19 0.93
CA GLY A 91 23.58 -20.54 0.93
C GLY A 91 22.55 -21.64 1.12
N ARG A 92 21.26 -21.34 1.02
CA ARG A 92 20.17 -22.31 1.18
C ARG A 92 19.82 -22.96 -0.15
N PRO A 93 19.46 -24.24 -0.17
CA PRO A 93 18.94 -24.90 -1.35
C PRO A 93 17.75 -24.11 -1.92
N CYS A 94 17.75 -23.84 -3.21
CA CYS A 94 16.68 -23.15 -3.90
C CYS A 94 16.23 -23.89 -5.15
N VAL A 95 14.92 -23.95 -5.36
CA VAL A 95 14.30 -24.48 -6.57
C VAL A 95 13.46 -23.38 -7.22
N THR A 96 13.76 -23.06 -8.50
CA THR A 96 12.94 -22.17 -9.30
C THR A 96 11.76 -22.94 -9.90
N LEU A 97 10.63 -22.25 -10.08
CA LEU A 97 9.47 -22.84 -10.76
C LEU A 97 9.31 -22.23 -12.14
N GLU A 98 9.00 -23.10 -13.12
CA GLU A 98 8.66 -22.75 -14.52
C GLU A 98 9.84 -22.22 -15.36
N GLU A 99 10.94 -21.82 -14.77
CA GLU A 99 12.07 -21.20 -15.46
C GLU A 99 13.41 -21.84 -15.07
N LEU A 100 14.29 -21.97 -16.05
CA LEU A 100 15.65 -22.45 -15.87
C LEU A 100 16.58 -21.26 -15.63
N ILE A 101 16.99 -21.05 -14.39
CA ILE A 101 17.99 -20.05 -14.05
C ILE A 101 19.34 -20.72 -13.87
N PRO A 102 20.43 -20.20 -14.48
CA PRO A 102 21.75 -20.72 -14.28
C PRO A 102 22.10 -20.88 -12.80
N TYR A 103 22.75 -22.00 -12.44
CA TYR A 103 23.19 -22.37 -11.08
C TYR A 103 22.05 -22.60 -10.06
N MET A 104 20.80 -22.64 -10.49
CA MET A 104 19.67 -23.00 -9.65
C MET A 104 18.97 -24.25 -10.14
N SER A 105 18.55 -25.11 -9.22
CA SER A 105 17.70 -26.24 -9.56
C SER A 105 16.30 -25.76 -9.93
N SER A 106 15.58 -26.48 -10.78
CA SER A 106 14.27 -26.09 -11.24
C SER A 106 13.28 -27.24 -11.34
N ALA A 107 12.00 -26.93 -11.10
CA ALA A 107 10.87 -27.74 -11.50
C ALA A 107 10.05 -26.97 -12.53
N ALA A 108 9.80 -27.54 -13.70
CA ALA A 108 9.14 -26.89 -14.81
C ALA A 108 8.39 -27.89 -15.69
N MET A 109 7.57 -27.38 -16.60
CA MET A 109 7.08 -28.15 -17.75
C MET A 109 8.11 -28.10 -18.86
N ASN A 110 8.29 -29.21 -19.58
CA ASN A 110 9.06 -29.21 -20.84
C ASN A 110 8.23 -28.59 -21.97
N GLN A 111 8.25 -27.26 -22.06
CA GLN A 111 7.47 -26.50 -23.05
C GLN A 111 7.98 -26.80 -24.49
N TRP A 112 9.28 -27.05 -24.66
CA TRP A 112 9.86 -27.41 -25.95
C TRP A 112 9.20 -28.64 -26.53
N ASN A 113 9.19 -29.74 -25.76
CA ASN A 113 8.56 -30.98 -26.19
C ASN A 113 7.06 -30.82 -26.38
N GLY A 114 6.40 -30.05 -25.50
CA GLY A 114 4.96 -29.78 -25.62
C GLY A 114 4.60 -29.14 -26.95
N MET A 115 5.35 -28.13 -27.39
CA MET A 115 5.11 -27.46 -28.66
C MET A 115 5.39 -28.41 -29.83
N GLN A 116 6.46 -29.23 -29.75
CA GLN A 116 6.77 -30.22 -30.79
C GLN A 116 5.67 -31.28 -30.90
N ASP A 117 5.22 -31.83 -29.79
CA ASP A 117 4.12 -32.83 -29.76
C ASP A 117 2.82 -32.26 -30.31
N MET A 118 2.54 -30.96 -30.10
CA MET A 118 1.40 -30.29 -30.69
C MET A 118 1.50 -30.21 -32.22
N VAL A 119 2.64 -29.83 -32.73
CA VAL A 119 2.89 -29.81 -34.20
C VAL A 119 2.87 -31.20 -34.78
N ASP A 120 3.41 -32.19 -34.07
CA ASP A 120 3.37 -33.61 -34.47
C ASP A 120 1.90 -34.08 -34.59
N HIS A 121 1.04 -33.75 -33.62
CA HIS A 121 -0.39 -34.07 -33.71
C HIS A 121 -1.05 -33.47 -34.97
N LEU A 122 -0.75 -32.20 -35.28
CA LEU A 122 -1.30 -31.56 -36.49
C LEU A 122 -0.79 -32.20 -37.77
N PHE A 123 0.48 -32.61 -37.82
CA PHE A 123 1.05 -33.27 -38.97
C PHE A 123 0.65 -34.74 -39.09
N SER A 124 0.87 -35.54 -38.03
CA SER A 124 0.70 -36.99 -38.09
C SER A 124 -0.77 -37.42 -38.14
N VAL A 125 -1.72 -36.66 -37.48
CA VAL A 125 -3.15 -36.99 -37.43
C VAL A 125 -3.92 -36.33 -38.56
N HIS A 126 -3.59 -35.07 -38.87
CA HIS A 126 -4.38 -34.25 -39.82
C HIS A 126 -3.69 -34.03 -41.18
N GLY A 127 -2.42 -34.46 -41.32
CA GLY A 127 -1.65 -34.30 -42.55
C GLY A 127 -1.30 -32.86 -42.92
N ILE A 128 -1.34 -31.96 -41.94
CA ILE A 128 -1.06 -30.52 -42.11
C ILE A 128 0.40 -30.33 -42.44
N ARG A 129 0.73 -29.50 -43.45
CA ARG A 129 2.09 -29.27 -43.94
C ARG A 129 2.53 -27.83 -43.95
N THR A 130 1.59 -26.89 -43.89
CA THR A 130 1.87 -25.44 -43.87
C THR A 130 1.35 -24.79 -42.62
N PHE A 131 2.21 -24.02 -41.94
CA PHE A 131 1.97 -23.50 -40.59
C PHE A 131 2.19 -22.01 -40.54
N GLY A 132 1.35 -21.34 -39.74
CA GLY A 132 1.57 -20.02 -39.16
C GLY A 132 1.82 -20.12 -37.67
N PHE A 133 2.38 -19.06 -37.09
CA PHE A 133 2.62 -18.96 -35.65
C PHE A 133 2.21 -17.58 -35.13
N LEU A 134 1.43 -17.56 -34.05
CA LEU A 134 1.11 -16.35 -33.31
C LEU A 134 1.75 -16.44 -31.92
N GLY A 135 2.84 -15.65 -31.72
CA GLY A 135 3.65 -15.61 -30.52
C GLY A 135 3.18 -14.61 -29.47
N GLY A 136 3.93 -14.53 -28.38
CA GLY A 136 3.72 -13.55 -27.32
C GLY A 136 4.73 -12.41 -27.37
N TYR A 137 5.00 -11.79 -26.21
CA TYR A 137 5.96 -10.69 -26.09
C TYR A 137 7.36 -11.09 -26.61
N THR A 138 7.96 -10.22 -27.42
CA THR A 138 9.26 -10.46 -28.08
C THR A 138 10.47 -10.50 -27.13
N ASP A 139 10.29 -10.06 -25.89
CA ASP A 139 11.34 -9.91 -24.88
C ASP A 139 11.28 -10.98 -23.76
N THR A 140 10.53 -12.07 -24.00
CA THR A 140 10.40 -13.14 -23.02
C THR A 140 11.00 -14.45 -23.51
N CYS A 141 11.88 -15.06 -22.70
CA CYS A 141 12.46 -16.38 -22.99
C CYS A 141 11.40 -17.45 -23.30
N GLU A 142 10.23 -17.34 -22.69
CA GLU A 142 9.12 -18.29 -22.85
C GLU A 142 8.49 -18.22 -24.25
N ALA A 143 8.28 -16.99 -24.79
CA ALA A 143 7.77 -16.78 -26.14
C ALA A 143 8.76 -17.29 -27.20
N ASP A 144 10.03 -16.97 -27.04
CA ASP A 144 11.09 -17.44 -27.93
C ASP A 144 11.21 -18.96 -27.92
N LEU A 145 11.13 -19.59 -26.74
CA LEU A 145 11.19 -21.04 -26.61
C LEU A 145 10.05 -21.72 -27.37
N ARG A 146 8.80 -21.25 -27.21
CA ARG A 146 7.63 -21.82 -27.92
C ARG A 146 7.74 -21.66 -29.42
N LYS A 147 8.14 -20.47 -29.90
CA LYS A 147 8.38 -20.17 -31.31
C LYS A 147 9.46 -21.10 -31.89
N ASN A 148 10.62 -21.13 -31.24
CA ASN A 148 11.75 -21.89 -31.72
C ASN A 148 11.50 -23.41 -31.71
N ALA A 149 10.78 -23.94 -30.71
CA ALA A 149 10.38 -25.34 -30.65
C ALA A 149 9.46 -25.72 -31.81
N THR A 150 8.49 -24.81 -32.13
CA THR A 150 7.56 -25.00 -33.25
C THR A 150 8.30 -25.00 -34.60
N VAL A 151 9.18 -24.01 -34.81
CA VAL A 151 9.96 -23.87 -36.04
C VAL A 151 10.91 -25.06 -36.20
N ASP A 152 11.64 -25.45 -35.15
CA ASP A 152 12.61 -26.58 -35.18
C ASP A 152 11.93 -27.90 -35.61
N TYR A 153 10.73 -28.20 -35.06
CA TYR A 153 9.97 -29.38 -35.47
C TYR A 153 9.59 -29.34 -36.95
N ILE A 154 9.03 -28.20 -37.39
CA ILE A 154 8.59 -28.01 -38.77
C ILE A 154 9.74 -28.18 -39.76
N GLU A 155 10.89 -27.57 -39.49
CA GLU A 155 12.09 -27.68 -40.34
C GLU A 155 12.64 -29.10 -40.38
N LYS A 156 12.75 -29.75 -39.24
CA LYS A 156 13.28 -31.13 -39.15
C LYS A 156 12.46 -32.18 -39.92
N HIS A 157 11.15 -31.94 -40.05
CA HIS A 157 10.24 -32.86 -40.73
C HIS A 157 9.92 -32.45 -42.17
N GLY A 158 10.64 -31.44 -42.72
CA GLY A 158 10.43 -30.97 -44.09
C GLY A 158 9.06 -30.35 -44.33
N LEU A 159 8.46 -29.79 -43.28
CA LEU A 159 7.20 -29.02 -43.32
C LEU A 159 7.51 -27.54 -43.60
N VAL A 160 6.48 -26.73 -43.84
CA VAL A 160 6.65 -25.35 -44.22
C VAL A 160 6.10 -24.41 -43.14
N MET A 161 7.00 -23.70 -42.46
CA MET A 161 6.63 -22.52 -41.70
C MET A 161 6.55 -21.34 -42.67
N MET A 162 5.41 -20.71 -42.78
CA MET A 162 5.18 -19.59 -43.70
C MET A 162 5.67 -18.29 -43.06
N PRO A 163 6.79 -17.67 -43.50
CA PRO A 163 7.39 -16.51 -42.79
C PRO A 163 6.44 -15.31 -42.67
N GLN A 164 5.59 -15.09 -43.68
CA GLN A 164 4.59 -14.02 -43.67
C GLN A 164 3.48 -14.24 -42.64
N TRP A 165 3.36 -15.43 -42.07
CA TRP A 165 2.38 -15.82 -41.05
C TRP A 165 3.00 -16.08 -39.69
N ILE A 166 4.22 -15.61 -39.44
CA ILE A 166 4.82 -15.54 -38.12
C ILE A 166 4.55 -14.13 -37.57
N ARG A 167 3.83 -14.04 -36.47
CA ARG A 167 3.52 -12.79 -35.78
C ARG A 167 3.89 -12.89 -34.33
N ASP A 168 4.40 -11.81 -33.79
CA ASP A 168 4.53 -11.62 -32.34
C ASP A 168 3.31 -10.81 -31.86
N GLY A 169 2.80 -11.12 -30.67
CA GLY A 169 1.65 -10.47 -30.03
C GLY A 169 1.96 -10.14 -28.57
N ILE A 170 0.92 -9.80 -27.83
CA ILE A 170 1.00 -9.45 -26.40
C ILE A 170 0.17 -10.40 -25.51
N TYR A 171 -0.16 -11.58 -26.03
CA TYR A 171 -0.99 -12.61 -25.39
C TYR A 171 -2.49 -12.24 -25.23
N GLU A 172 -2.96 -11.25 -25.98
CA GLU A 172 -4.32 -10.74 -25.88
C GLU A 172 -5.24 -11.35 -26.97
N TYR A 173 -6.54 -11.34 -26.68
CA TYR A 173 -7.58 -11.79 -27.63
C TYR A 173 -7.58 -10.97 -28.92
N SER A 174 -7.28 -9.67 -28.83
CA SER A 174 -7.18 -8.77 -29.99
C SER A 174 -6.10 -9.21 -30.99
N ASP A 175 -4.97 -9.76 -30.53
CA ASP A 175 -3.91 -10.26 -31.41
C ASP A 175 -4.47 -11.36 -32.35
N GLY A 176 -5.31 -12.25 -31.79
CA GLY A 176 -5.99 -13.29 -32.55
C GLY A 176 -6.98 -12.74 -33.55
N MET A 177 -7.78 -11.75 -33.16
CA MET A 177 -8.75 -11.08 -34.05
C MET A 177 -8.07 -10.37 -35.23
N GLU A 178 -6.95 -9.70 -34.97
CA GLU A 178 -6.14 -9.04 -36.01
C GLU A 178 -5.55 -10.07 -36.97
N TYR A 179 -4.99 -11.15 -36.45
CA TYR A 179 -4.45 -12.25 -37.25
C TYR A 179 -5.54 -12.87 -38.14
N ALA A 180 -6.74 -13.11 -37.62
CA ALA A 180 -7.87 -13.62 -38.37
C ALA A 180 -8.30 -12.66 -39.51
N THR A 181 -8.29 -11.37 -39.25
CA THR A 181 -8.56 -10.33 -40.25
C THR A 181 -7.54 -10.36 -41.39
N GLU A 182 -6.24 -10.52 -41.07
CA GLU A 182 -5.21 -10.68 -42.11
C GLU A 182 -5.38 -11.95 -42.92
N LEU A 183 -5.76 -13.08 -42.31
CA LEU A 183 -6.07 -14.34 -43.01
C LEU A 183 -7.23 -14.17 -44.01
N LEU A 184 -8.29 -13.49 -43.61
CA LEU A 184 -9.46 -13.23 -44.48
C LEU A 184 -9.07 -12.34 -45.67
N LEU A 185 -8.34 -11.27 -45.44
CA LEU A 185 -7.86 -10.40 -46.50
C LEU A 185 -6.96 -11.14 -47.50
N ALA A 186 -6.08 -12.01 -47.00
CA ALA A 186 -5.21 -12.81 -47.86
C ALA A 186 -6.00 -13.82 -48.68
N TYR A 187 -7.00 -14.46 -48.07
CA TYR A 187 -7.91 -15.38 -48.78
C TYR A 187 -8.70 -14.68 -49.87
N GLU A 188 -9.28 -13.52 -49.64
CA GLU A 188 -9.98 -12.70 -50.63
C GLU A 188 -9.08 -12.28 -51.79
N GLN A 189 -7.78 -12.03 -51.49
CA GLN A 189 -6.76 -11.69 -52.48
C GLN A 189 -6.15 -12.93 -53.17
N GLN A 190 -6.68 -14.13 -52.90
CA GLN A 190 -6.17 -15.40 -53.42
C GLN A 190 -4.69 -15.66 -53.13
N LYS A 191 -4.20 -15.16 -52.01
CA LYS A 191 -2.85 -15.41 -51.52
C LYS A 191 -2.81 -16.72 -50.72
N GLU A 192 -1.62 -17.28 -50.60
CA GLU A 192 -1.41 -18.49 -49.79
C GLU A 192 -1.58 -18.18 -48.28
N ILE A 193 -2.36 -19.06 -47.62
CA ILE A 193 -2.63 -19.02 -46.17
C ILE A 193 -2.21 -20.36 -45.56
N PRO A 194 -1.83 -20.40 -44.25
CA PRO A 194 -1.45 -21.63 -43.58
C PRO A 194 -2.66 -22.56 -43.40
N GLN A 195 -2.36 -23.87 -43.36
CA GLN A 195 -3.38 -24.88 -43.02
C GLN A 195 -3.63 -24.92 -41.50
N ALA A 196 -2.62 -24.55 -40.69
CA ALA A 196 -2.77 -24.43 -39.26
C ALA A 196 -2.08 -23.19 -38.73
N VAL A 197 -2.60 -22.64 -37.64
CA VAL A 197 -1.96 -21.60 -36.82
C VAL A 197 -1.73 -22.14 -35.41
N VAL A 198 -0.46 -22.15 -35.00
CA VAL A 198 -0.05 -22.52 -33.64
C VAL A 198 0.07 -21.25 -32.82
N CYS A 199 -0.78 -21.11 -31.79
CA CYS A 199 -0.78 -19.94 -30.91
C CYS A 199 0.00 -20.22 -29.63
N ALA A 200 0.70 -19.20 -29.14
CA ALA A 200 1.46 -19.31 -27.90
C ALA A 200 0.57 -19.30 -26.63
N ASN A 201 -0.74 -18.97 -26.74
CA ASN A 201 -1.72 -19.20 -25.68
C ASN A 201 -3.13 -19.42 -26.25
N ASP A 202 -4.07 -19.80 -25.36
CA ASP A 202 -5.48 -20.05 -25.72
C ASP A 202 -6.27 -18.77 -25.99
N VAL A 203 -5.90 -17.65 -25.38
CA VAL A 203 -6.62 -16.38 -25.55
C VAL A 203 -6.48 -15.88 -26.98
N MET A 204 -5.26 -15.93 -27.53
CA MET A 204 -5.01 -15.61 -28.93
C MET A 204 -5.68 -16.61 -29.89
N ALA A 205 -5.65 -17.91 -29.55
CA ALA A 205 -6.34 -18.93 -30.32
C ALA A 205 -7.86 -18.68 -30.40
N ALA A 206 -8.47 -18.31 -29.27
CA ALA A 206 -9.87 -17.92 -29.20
C ALA A 206 -10.19 -16.73 -30.13
N GLY A 207 -9.33 -15.69 -30.11
CA GLY A 207 -9.47 -14.54 -30.99
C GLY A 207 -9.42 -14.91 -32.48
N ILE A 208 -8.54 -15.84 -32.89
CA ILE A 208 -8.52 -16.33 -34.28
C ILE A 208 -9.83 -17.07 -34.62
N ILE A 209 -10.27 -17.96 -33.75
CA ILE A 209 -11.47 -18.78 -33.99
C ILE A 209 -12.71 -17.91 -34.11
N ASP A 210 -12.90 -16.93 -33.23
CA ASP A 210 -14.01 -15.98 -33.28
C ASP A 210 -13.93 -15.06 -34.50
N GLY A 211 -12.74 -14.57 -34.85
CA GLY A 211 -12.54 -13.74 -36.02
C GLY A 211 -12.78 -14.46 -37.33
N LEU A 212 -12.64 -15.80 -37.35
CA LEU A 212 -12.99 -16.64 -38.53
C LEU A 212 -14.42 -17.18 -38.48
N SER A 213 -15.18 -16.97 -37.42
CA SER A 213 -16.57 -17.43 -37.28
C SER A 213 -17.46 -16.77 -38.34
N ASP A 214 -18.39 -17.53 -38.89
CA ASP A 214 -19.31 -17.09 -39.95
C ASP A 214 -18.60 -16.57 -41.22
N THR A 215 -17.36 -16.98 -41.47
CA THR A 215 -16.57 -16.63 -42.65
C THR A 215 -16.29 -17.85 -43.53
N PRO A 216 -15.84 -17.65 -44.79
CA PRO A 216 -15.41 -18.75 -45.64
C PRO A 216 -14.24 -19.59 -45.10
N LEU A 217 -13.50 -19.10 -44.12
CA LEU A 217 -12.38 -19.78 -43.50
C LEU A 217 -12.74 -20.55 -42.22
N GLN A 218 -13.98 -20.43 -41.76
CA GLN A 218 -14.46 -21.16 -40.59
C GLN A 218 -14.21 -22.68 -40.77
N ASN A 219 -13.55 -23.29 -39.77
CA ASN A 219 -13.19 -24.72 -39.76
C ASN A 219 -12.26 -25.20 -40.90
N LYS A 220 -11.66 -24.28 -41.68
CA LYS A 220 -10.70 -24.61 -42.74
C LYS A 220 -9.24 -24.51 -42.30
N ILE A 221 -9.01 -23.74 -41.27
CA ILE A 221 -7.69 -23.56 -40.68
C ILE A 221 -7.72 -24.21 -39.30
N ALA A 222 -6.80 -25.11 -39.02
CA ALA A 222 -6.62 -25.67 -37.68
C ALA A 222 -5.98 -24.62 -36.77
N VAL A 223 -6.51 -24.46 -35.56
CA VAL A 223 -5.98 -23.50 -34.57
C VAL A 223 -5.69 -24.23 -33.27
N THR A 224 -4.51 -24.04 -32.73
CA THR A 224 -4.13 -24.64 -31.43
C THR A 224 -3.66 -23.58 -30.47
N GLY A 225 -3.87 -23.81 -29.18
CA GLY A 225 -3.48 -22.94 -28.09
C GLY A 225 -2.45 -23.57 -27.16
N PHE A 226 -2.20 -22.89 -26.06
CA PHE A 226 -1.29 -23.29 -25.00
C PHE A 226 -1.81 -22.72 -23.67
N ASP A 227 -1.50 -23.36 -22.56
CA ASP A 227 -1.88 -23.11 -21.16
C ASP A 227 -3.09 -23.91 -20.70
N HIS A 228 -4.11 -24.11 -21.51
CA HIS A 228 -5.39 -24.75 -21.19
C HIS A 228 -5.94 -24.25 -19.85
N TYR A 229 -6.19 -22.93 -19.79
CA TYR A 229 -6.83 -22.30 -18.65
C TYR A 229 -8.23 -22.86 -18.44
N TYR A 230 -8.72 -22.83 -17.22
CA TYR A 230 -10.08 -23.25 -16.87
C TYR A 230 -11.17 -22.65 -17.79
N ASP A 231 -10.93 -21.44 -18.29
CA ASP A 231 -11.83 -20.75 -19.22
C ASP A 231 -11.76 -21.32 -20.65
N GLY A 232 -10.68 -21.97 -21.04
CA GLY A 232 -10.55 -22.68 -22.33
C GLY A 232 -11.53 -23.84 -22.49
N GLU A 233 -11.97 -24.46 -21.39
CA GLU A 233 -13.03 -25.46 -21.40
C GLU A 233 -14.43 -24.88 -21.71
N LEU A 234 -14.59 -23.55 -21.56
CA LEU A 234 -15.84 -22.83 -21.85
C LEU A 234 -15.92 -22.33 -23.28
N PHE A 235 -14.85 -22.46 -24.06
CA PHE A 235 -14.81 -21.99 -25.43
C PHE A 235 -15.49 -23.00 -26.38
N SER A 236 -16.28 -22.52 -27.30
CA SER A 236 -16.94 -23.36 -28.29
C SER A 236 -16.64 -22.83 -29.70
N PRO A 237 -15.98 -23.63 -30.57
CA PRO A 237 -15.53 -25.03 -30.38
C PRO A 237 -14.37 -25.14 -29.37
N THR A 238 -14.31 -26.27 -28.67
CA THR A 238 -13.23 -26.52 -27.70
C THR A 238 -11.84 -26.43 -28.35
N ILE A 239 -10.93 -25.66 -27.72
CA ILE A 239 -9.59 -25.42 -28.23
C ILE A 239 -8.68 -26.63 -27.96
N THR A 240 -7.98 -27.08 -29.01
CA THR A 240 -6.88 -28.03 -28.85
C THR A 240 -5.71 -27.28 -28.23
N SER A 241 -5.29 -27.69 -27.03
CA SER A 241 -4.35 -26.91 -26.21
C SER A 241 -3.42 -27.82 -25.38
N ILE A 242 -2.33 -27.27 -24.91
CA ILE A 242 -1.42 -27.94 -23.99
C ILE A 242 -1.74 -27.49 -22.57
N ARG A 243 -2.14 -28.44 -21.71
CA ARG A 243 -2.37 -28.17 -20.29
C ARG A 243 -1.07 -28.14 -19.53
N ARG A 244 -0.76 -26.98 -18.92
CA ARG A 244 0.39 -26.84 -18.02
C ARG A 244 0.11 -27.50 -16.67
N PRO A 245 1.02 -28.35 -16.18
CA PRO A 245 0.88 -29.04 -14.90
C PRO A 245 1.36 -28.15 -13.72
N ARG A 246 0.71 -26.98 -13.51
CA ARG A 246 1.21 -25.97 -12.55
C ARG A 246 1.20 -26.44 -11.10
N GLU A 247 0.17 -27.19 -10.67
CA GLU A 247 0.12 -27.78 -9.33
C GLU A 247 1.22 -28.84 -9.15
N GLU A 248 1.39 -29.69 -10.18
CA GLU A 248 2.41 -30.73 -10.19
C GLU A 248 3.81 -30.11 -10.17
N VAL A 249 4.03 -29.01 -10.90
CA VAL A 249 5.32 -28.27 -10.89
C VAL A 249 5.64 -27.74 -9.52
N ALA A 250 4.65 -27.13 -8.81
CA ALA A 250 4.84 -26.63 -7.46
C ALA A 250 5.14 -27.78 -6.47
N PHE A 251 4.39 -28.88 -6.57
CA PHE A 251 4.61 -30.08 -5.76
C PHE A 251 6.00 -30.70 -6.02
N ASP A 252 6.38 -30.86 -7.30
CA ASP A 252 7.68 -31.42 -7.71
C ASP A 252 8.83 -30.51 -7.29
N GLY A 253 8.61 -29.18 -7.25
CA GLY A 253 9.56 -28.21 -6.73
C GLY A 253 9.89 -28.47 -5.24
N VAL A 254 8.88 -28.66 -4.41
CA VAL A 254 9.07 -29.01 -2.98
C VAL A 254 9.72 -30.38 -2.85
N LYS A 255 9.28 -31.37 -3.62
CA LYS A 255 9.89 -32.71 -3.63
C LYS A 255 11.36 -32.67 -4.01
N LEU A 256 11.74 -31.90 -5.03
CA LEU A 256 13.12 -31.69 -5.43
C LEU A 256 13.93 -31.03 -4.30
N LEU A 257 13.34 -30.07 -3.62
CA LEU A 257 13.99 -29.40 -2.48
C LEU A 257 14.32 -30.39 -1.36
N HIS A 258 13.42 -31.31 -1.02
CA HIS A 258 13.68 -32.39 -0.08
C HIS A 258 14.87 -33.24 -0.51
N GLU A 259 14.90 -33.67 -1.79
CA GLU A 259 16.00 -34.45 -2.31
C GLU A 259 17.35 -33.72 -2.27
N MET A 260 17.34 -32.38 -2.51
CA MET A 260 18.54 -31.55 -2.43
C MET A 260 19.09 -31.45 -1.01
N VAL A 261 18.21 -31.31 -0.02
CA VAL A 261 18.60 -31.27 1.41
C VAL A 261 19.19 -32.62 1.85
N GLU A 262 18.56 -33.72 1.44
CA GLU A 262 19.01 -35.05 1.81
C GLU A 262 20.32 -35.48 1.12
N LYS A 263 20.42 -35.28 -0.21
CA LYS A 263 21.47 -35.85 -1.04
C LYS A 263 22.64 -34.90 -1.34
N LYS A 264 22.50 -33.60 -1.02
CA LYS A 264 23.52 -32.56 -1.25
C LYS A 264 24.15 -32.63 -2.66
N TYR A 265 23.33 -32.47 -3.68
CA TYR A 265 23.79 -32.48 -5.06
C TYR A 265 24.83 -31.39 -5.34
N ALA A 266 25.89 -31.76 -6.10
CA ALA A 266 26.95 -30.83 -6.47
C ALA A 266 26.56 -29.86 -7.61
N ASN A 267 25.61 -30.27 -8.47
CA ASN A 267 25.17 -29.51 -9.64
C ASN A 267 23.65 -29.28 -9.58
N PRO A 268 23.13 -28.21 -10.23
CA PRO A 268 21.72 -28.00 -10.40
C PRO A 268 20.98 -29.16 -11.04
N ILE A 269 19.78 -29.44 -10.60
CA ILE A 269 18.91 -30.48 -11.14
C ILE A 269 17.68 -29.82 -11.73
N HIS A 270 17.31 -30.23 -12.95
CA HIS A 270 16.12 -29.81 -13.63
C HIS A 270 15.12 -30.94 -13.70
N ARG A 271 13.94 -30.75 -13.13
CA ARG A 271 12.85 -31.72 -13.13
C ARG A 271 11.72 -31.22 -14.01
N TYR A 272 11.23 -32.10 -14.89
CA TYR A 272 10.08 -31.79 -15.73
C TYR A 272 8.85 -32.56 -15.25
N SER A 273 7.80 -31.82 -14.92
CA SER A 273 6.48 -32.38 -14.64
C SER A 273 5.76 -32.72 -15.96
N PRO A 274 5.01 -33.83 -16.01
CA PRO A 274 4.34 -34.27 -17.22
C PRO A 274 3.18 -33.32 -17.59
N TYR A 275 3.14 -32.93 -18.86
CA TYR A 275 2.02 -32.15 -19.43
C TYR A 275 1.01 -33.07 -20.14
N LYS A 276 -0.12 -32.53 -20.57
CA LYS A 276 -1.13 -33.20 -21.37
C LYS A 276 -1.55 -32.32 -22.53
N ILE A 277 -1.68 -32.93 -23.73
CA ILE A 277 -2.37 -32.29 -24.84
C ILE A 277 -3.85 -32.60 -24.68
N ILE A 278 -4.65 -31.56 -24.59
CA ILE A 278 -6.11 -31.63 -24.56
C ILE A 278 -6.59 -31.44 -25.98
N ILE A 279 -7.09 -32.51 -26.57
CA ILE A 279 -7.59 -32.49 -27.93
C ILE A 279 -8.99 -31.87 -27.93
N GLY A 280 -9.13 -30.73 -28.58
CA GLY A 280 -10.40 -30.06 -28.86
C GLY A 280 -10.83 -30.23 -30.33
N ARG A 281 -11.81 -29.45 -30.75
CA ARG A 281 -12.32 -29.49 -32.13
C ARG A 281 -11.55 -28.56 -33.07
N THR A 282 -10.81 -27.60 -32.55
CA THR A 282 -10.15 -26.55 -33.34
C THR A 282 -8.99 -27.06 -34.20
N CYS A 283 -8.44 -28.25 -33.92
CA CYS A 283 -7.46 -28.90 -34.79
C CYS A 283 -8.07 -29.71 -35.92
N GLY A 284 -9.39 -29.94 -35.90
CA GLY A 284 -10.11 -30.77 -36.88
C GLY A 284 -10.49 -32.19 -36.40
N CYS A 285 -10.16 -32.56 -35.15
CA CYS A 285 -10.60 -33.82 -34.55
C CYS A 285 -12.12 -33.85 -34.34
N GLN A 286 -12.77 -34.94 -34.82
CA GLN A 286 -14.23 -35.09 -34.77
C GLN A 286 -14.72 -35.96 -33.59
N ASN A 287 -13.89 -36.85 -33.06
CA ASN A 287 -14.24 -37.78 -31.98
C ASN A 287 -13.93 -37.21 -30.58
N VAL A 288 -14.03 -35.92 -30.41
CA VAL A 288 -13.92 -35.28 -29.11
C VAL A 288 -15.29 -35.33 -28.44
N HIS A 289 -15.36 -35.78 -27.20
CA HIS A 289 -16.60 -35.66 -26.43
C HIS A 289 -17.10 -34.22 -26.54
N GLU A 290 -18.33 -34.05 -27.02
CA GLU A 290 -18.94 -32.72 -27.03
C GLU A 290 -18.85 -32.18 -25.61
N ALA A 291 -18.25 -31.02 -25.48
CA ALA A 291 -18.36 -30.30 -24.25
C ALA A 291 -19.83 -30.21 -23.89
N GLU A 292 -20.20 -30.76 -22.77
CA GLU A 292 -21.46 -30.76 -22.06
C GLU A 292 -22.64 -30.15 -22.82
N ASP A 293 -23.78 -30.87 -22.82
CA ASP A 293 -25.09 -30.37 -23.25
C ASP A 293 -25.14 -28.83 -23.17
N ASN A 294 -25.59 -28.18 -24.24
CA ASN A 294 -25.77 -26.72 -24.34
C ASN A 294 -26.44 -26.08 -23.10
N ALA A 295 -27.16 -26.86 -22.30
CA ALA A 295 -27.76 -26.45 -21.04
C ALA A 295 -26.71 -26.36 -19.89
N ALA A 296 -25.80 -27.33 -19.81
CA ALA A 296 -24.71 -27.33 -18.81
C ALA A 296 -23.70 -26.21 -19.10
N PHE A 297 -23.36 -26.00 -20.38
CA PHE A 297 -22.54 -24.88 -20.82
C PHE A 297 -23.17 -23.52 -20.46
N ARG A 298 -24.45 -23.30 -20.82
CA ARG A 298 -25.18 -22.06 -20.48
C ARG A 298 -25.25 -21.83 -18.96
N LYS A 299 -25.46 -22.89 -18.17
CA LYS A 299 -25.47 -22.82 -16.71
C LYS A 299 -24.11 -22.41 -16.19
N LYS A 300 -23.02 -22.98 -16.72
CA LYS A 300 -21.64 -22.67 -16.33
C LYS A 300 -21.29 -21.22 -16.66
N MET A 301 -21.64 -20.74 -17.87
CA MET A 301 -21.47 -19.33 -18.26
C MET A 301 -22.30 -18.38 -17.41
N PHE A 302 -23.56 -18.72 -17.15
CA PHE A 302 -24.41 -17.92 -16.26
C PHE A 302 -23.83 -17.81 -14.85
N MET A 303 -23.35 -18.93 -14.30
CA MET A 303 -22.73 -18.94 -12.96
C MET A 303 -21.45 -18.11 -12.92
N LYS A 304 -20.62 -18.17 -13.97
CA LYS A 304 -19.43 -17.34 -14.09
C LYS A 304 -19.79 -15.85 -14.14
N MET A 305 -20.69 -15.44 -15.02
CA MET A 305 -21.18 -14.05 -15.09
C MET A 305 -21.81 -13.58 -13.77
N PHE A 306 -22.52 -14.47 -13.08
CA PHE A 306 -23.12 -14.16 -11.79
C PHE A 306 -22.05 -13.96 -10.72
N GLN A 307 -21.01 -14.80 -10.69
CA GLN A 307 -19.86 -14.64 -9.81
C GLN A 307 -19.11 -13.33 -10.07
N GLU A 308 -18.86 -12.97 -11.31
CA GLU A 308 -18.22 -11.70 -11.67
C GLU A 308 -19.06 -10.49 -11.23
N ARG A 309 -20.37 -10.52 -11.41
CA ARG A 309 -21.28 -9.48 -10.91
C ARG A 309 -21.28 -9.38 -9.39
N GLN A 310 -21.24 -10.53 -8.68
CA GLN A 310 -21.11 -10.54 -7.23
C GLN A 310 -19.78 -9.93 -6.77
N ILE A 311 -18.70 -10.20 -7.50
CA ILE A 311 -17.39 -9.63 -7.23
C ILE A 311 -17.44 -8.10 -7.36
N CYS A 312 -18.02 -7.56 -8.45
CA CYS A 312 -18.17 -6.11 -8.62
C CYS A 312 -19.03 -5.48 -7.51
N ALA A 313 -20.17 -6.08 -7.18
CA ALA A 313 -21.03 -5.58 -6.09
C ALA A 313 -20.36 -5.66 -4.70
N GLN A 314 -19.53 -6.68 -4.48
CA GLN A 314 -18.71 -6.76 -3.26
C GLN A 314 -17.65 -5.67 -3.22
N PHE A 315 -17.04 -5.33 -4.36
CA PHE A 315 -16.07 -4.26 -4.46
C PHE A 315 -16.68 -2.91 -4.12
N ASP A 316 -17.81 -2.55 -4.73
CA ASP A 316 -18.53 -1.30 -4.47
C ASP A 316 -18.90 -1.16 -2.98
N SER A 317 -19.51 -2.21 -2.41
CA SER A 317 -19.86 -2.25 -0.98
C SER A 317 -18.63 -2.17 -0.06
N MET A 318 -17.52 -2.74 -0.49
CA MET A 318 -16.25 -2.70 0.25
C MET A 318 -15.66 -1.30 0.23
N GLU A 319 -15.60 -0.64 -0.93
CA GLU A 319 -15.08 0.71 -1.08
C GLU A 319 -15.87 1.69 -0.21
N GLU A 320 -17.21 1.66 -0.27
CA GLU A 320 -18.08 2.46 0.61
C GLU A 320 -17.79 2.21 2.10
N SER A 321 -17.61 0.94 2.48
CA SER A 321 -17.35 0.55 3.86
C SER A 321 -15.99 1.02 4.40
N ILE A 322 -14.99 1.20 3.52
CA ILE A 322 -13.64 1.63 3.87
C ILE A 322 -13.54 3.16 3.94
N VAL A 323 -14.12 3.86 2.95
CA VAL A 323 -14.04 5.32 2.84
C VAL A 323 -14.67 6.04 4.05
N GLY A 324 -15.68 5.44 4.67
CA GLY A 324 -16.35 5.98 5.85
C GLY A 324 -15.62 5.78 7.18
N GLN A 325 -14.48 5.06 7.23
CA GLN A 325 -13.81 4.75 8.50
C GLN A 325 -13.01 5.95 9.03
N VAL A 326 -13.15 6.20 10.34
CA VAL A 326 -12.56 7.35 11.02
C VAL A 326 -11.33 6.97 11.86
N SER A 327 -11.13 5.67 12.15
CA SER A 327 -10.01 5.19 12.96
C SER A 327 -9.21 4.09 12.27
N LEU A 328 -7.95 3.97 12.67
CA LEU A 328 -7.07 2.91 12.19
C LEU A 328 -7.61 1.52 12.58
N ASP A 329 -8.10 1.36 13.80
CA ASP A 329 -8.64 0.09 14.30
C ASP A 329 -9.80 -0.40 13.43
N GLN A 330 -10.71 0.51 13.04
CA GLN A 330 -11.82 0.16 12.14
C GLN A 330 -11.33 -0.32 10.77
N LEU A 331 -10.27 0.30 10.21
CA LEU A 331 -9.67 -0.16 8.96
C LEU A 331 -9.04 -1.55 9.11
N LEU A 332 -8.33 -1.80 10.20
CA LEU A 332 -7.72 -3.11 10.49
C LEU A 332 -8.77 -4.21 10.71
N ASP A 333 -9.85 -3.88 11.39
CA ASP A 333 -11.00 -4.80 11.54
C ASP A 333 -11.61 -5.17 10.19
N LYS A 334 -11.73 -4.22 9.25
CA LYS A 334 -12.20 -4.51 7.88
C LYS A 334 -11.27 -5.46 7.13
N VAL A 335 -9.95 -5.32 7.33
CA VAL A 335 -8.98 -6.27 6.76
C VAL A 335 -9.24 -7.68 7.29
N ALA A 336 -9.37 -7.82 8.59
CA ALA A 336 -9.63 -9.12 9.21
C ALA A 336 -10.97 -9.71 8.77
N ASP A 337 -12.04 -8.93 8.78
CA ASP A 337 -13.38 -9.35 8.35
C ASP A 337 -13.38 -9.85 6.90
N PHE A 338 -12.67 -9.14 6.00
CA PHE A 338 -12.55 -9.56 4.61
C PHE A 338 -11.80 -10.88 4.48
N LEU A 339 -10.67 -11.02 5.14
CA LEU A 339 -9.86 -12.23 5.10
C LEU A 339 -10.61 -13.43 5.71
N GLU A 340 -11.29 -13.23 6.84
CA GLU A 340 -12.09 -14.28 7.51
C GLU A 340 -13.29 -14.73 6.68
N LYS A 341 -14.00 -13.80 5.99
CA LYS A 341 -15.09 -14.13 5.07
C LYS A 341 -14.60 -14.96 3.87
N ASN A 342 -13.36 -14.76 3.47
CA ASN A 342 -12.72 -15.49 2.37
C ASN A 342 -11.94 -16.74 2.84
N GLY A 343 -12.15 -17.19 4.08
CA GLY A 343 -11.67 -18.49 4.55
C GLY A 343 -10.47 -18.44 5.50
N ALA A 344 -9.90 -17.28 5.81
CA ALA A 344 -8.81 -17.18 6.76
C ALA A 344 -9.18 -17.75 8.12
N GLN A 345 -8.30 -18.57 8.68
CA GLN A 345 -8.42 -19.19 9.99
C GLN A 345 -7.70 -18.37 11.07
N MET A 346 -6.62 -17.71 10.69
CA MET A 346 -5.87 -16.80 11.55
C MET A 346 -5.46 -15.56 10.73
N VAL A 347 -5.65 -14.40 11.32
CA VAL A 347 -5.21 -13.12 10.78
C VAL A 347 -4.43 -12.36 11.85
N GLN A 348 -3.17 -12.07 11.58
CA GLN A 348 -2.33 -11.21 12.40
C GLN A 348 -1.88 -10.01 11.59
N ILE A 349 -2.01 -8.81 12.16
CA ILE A 349 -1.55 -7.56 11.52
C ILE A 349 -0.48 -6.94 12.41
N LEU A 350 0.68 -6.72 11.82
CA LEU A 350 1.83 -6.09 12.47
C LEU A 350 2.12 -4.76 11.79
N LEU A 351 2.21 -3.69 12.57
CA LEU A 351 2.48 -2.33 12.10
C LEU A 351 3.79 -1.79 12.67
N SER A 352 4.28 -0.72 12.07
CA SER A 352 5.36 0.08 12.64
C SER A 352 4.88 0.77 13.91
N GLY A 353 5.69 0.76 14.98
CA GLY A 353 5.34 1.42 16.24
C GLY A 353 5.28 2.95 16.16
N ASP A 354 5.78 3.54 15.09
CA ASP A 354 5.86 5.00 14.90
C ASP A 354 5.31 5.42 13.52
N LEU A 355 4.09 4.95 13.20
CA LEU A 355 3.42 5.22 11.92
C LEU A 355 3.25 6.71 11.60
N LEU A 356 3.19 7.57 12.64
CA LEU A 356 3.01 9.01 12.49
C LEU A 356 4.32 9.77 12.30
N SER A 357 5.46 9.11 12.41
CA SER A 357 6.76 9.73 12.17
C SER A 357 7.04 9.86 10.67
N HIS A 358 7.81 10.89 10.29
CA HIS A 358 8.28 11.06 8.90
C HIS A 358 9.53 10.22 8.56
N LYS A 359 9.90 9.26 9.42
CA LYS A 359 11.06 8.39 9.18
C LYS A 359 10.67 7.28 8.21
N GLU A 360 11.61 6.91 7.34
CA GLU A 360 11.46 5.71 6.53
C GLU A 360 11.38 4.48 7.44
N HIS A 361 10.27 3.73 7.32
CA HIS A 361 10.06 2.50 8.08
C HIS A 361 10.55 1.30 7.25
N SER A 362 11.06 0.31 7.95
CA SER A 362 11.40 -1.00 7.36
C SER A 362 10.41 -2.04 7.86
N TYR A 363 10.00 -2.98 7.03
CA TYR A 363 9.15 -4.10 7.46
C TYR A 363 9.73 -4.87 8.65
N ARG A 364 11.06 -4.91 8.79
CA ARG A 364 11.74 -5.53 9.94
C ARG A 364 11.49 -4.79 11.27
N SER A 365 11.16 -3.52 11.22
CA SER A 365 10.79 -2.74 12.41
C SER A 365 9.30 -2.84 12.76
N CYS A 366 8.48 -3.44 11.89
CA CYS A 366 7.05 -3.65 12.11
C CYS A 366 6.85 -4.86 13.04
N GLN A 367 7.04 -4.64 14.35
CA GLN A 367 6.90 -5.69 15.38
C GLN A 367 5.69 -5.47 16.29
N HIS A 368 4.99 -4.35 16.13
CA HIS A 368 3.82 -4.05 16.94
C HIS A 368 2.61 -4.82 16.41
N LEU A 369 2.25 -5.88 17.12
CA LEU A 369 1.05 -6.67 16.82
C LEU A 369 -0.18 -5.86 17.25
N VAL A 370 -0.94 -5.36 16.27
CA VAL A 370 -2.12 -4.51 16.49
C VAL A 370 -3.44 -5.28 16.39
N LEU A 371 -3.42 -6.43 15.70
CA LEU A 371 -4.59 -7.28 15.55
C LEU A 371 -4.16 -8.74 15.54
N ASP A 372 -4.84 -9.57 16.34
CA ASP A 372 -4.68 -11.03 16.39
C ASP A 372 -6.06 -11.68 16.50
N ARG A 373 -6.51 -12.28 15.41
CA ARG A 373 -7.76 -13.02 15.35
C ARG A 373 -7.49 -14.46 14.94
N LYS A 374 -7.99 -15.42 15.75
CA LYS A 374 -7.87 -16.86 15.50
C LYS A 374 -9.24 -17.51 15.70
N LYS A 375 -9.67 -18.31 14.72
CA LYS A 375 -10.86 -19.16 14.87
C LYS A 375 -10.53 -20.37 15.76
N GLU A 376 -11.36 -20.65 16.74
CA GLU A 376 -11.19 -21.82 17.61
C GLU A 376 -11.40 -23.11 16.82
N GLY A 377 -10.52 -24.08 17.00
CA GLY A 377 -10.72 -25.49 16.64
C GLY A 377 -10.05 -26.02 15.38
N GLN A 378 -9.28 -25.22 14.62
CA GLN A 378 -8.56 -25.69 13.43
C GLN A 378 -7.10 -25.24 13.43
N ASP A 379 -6.20 -26.16 13.73
CA ASP A 379 -4.76 -25.95 13.73
C ASP A 379 -4.07 -26.94 12.77
N SER A 380 -4.57 -27.05 11.53
CA SER A 380 -4.08 -28.07 10.59
C SER A 380 -3.22 -27.51 9.44
N SER A 381 -3.33 -26.23 9.09
CA SER A 381 -2.50 -25.67 8.01
C SER A 381 -1.23 -25.05 8.56
N GLN A 382 -0.09 -25.55 8.08
CA GLN A 382 1.24 -24.99 8.36
C GLN A 382 1.69 -24.01 7.27
N ILE A 383 0.78 -23.63 6.35
CA ILE A 383 1.03 -22.62 5.32
C ILE A 383 0.62 -21.26 5.84
N ARG A 384 1.60 -20.37 5.94
CA ARG A 384 1.42 -18.97 6.34
C ARG A 384 1.68 -18.06 5.15
N VAL A 385 0.79 -17.12 4.90
CA VAL A 385 0.92 -16.14 3.82
C VAL A 385 1.18 -14.77 4.43
N PHE A 386 2.24 -14.13 3.97
CA PHE A 386 2.65 -12.80 4.38
C PHE A 386 2.36 -11.81 3.24
N MET A 387 1.65 -10.74 3.55
CA MET A 387 1.22 -9.71 2.59
C MET A 387 1.60 -8.33 3.12
N PRO A 388 2.26 -7.47 2.34
CA PRO A 388 2.68 -6.15 2.79
C PRO A 388 1.48 -5.21 2.95
N LEU A 389 1.62 -4.25 3.86
CA LEU A 389 0.76 -3.08 3.96
C LEU A 389 1.62 -1.85 3.67
N HIS A 390 1.48 -1.30 2.48
CA HIS A 390 2.21 -0.10 2.06
C HIS A 390 1.42 0.73 1.06
N TYR A 391 1.71 2.02 1.02
CA TYR A 391 1.27 2.91 -0.05
C TYR A 391 2.50 3.55 -0.68
N GLN A 392 2.69 3.31 -1.98
CA GLN A 392 3.92 3.69 -2.69
C GLN A 392 5.19 3.20 -1.94
N GLN A 393 6.02 4.11 -1.44
CA GLN A 393 7.24 3.78 -0.70
C GLN A 393 7.05 3.75 0.83
N HIS A 394 5.89 4.19 1.32
CA HIS A 394 5.58 4.20 2.74
C HIS A 394 5.18 2.80 3.23
N GLN A 395 6.08 2.14 3.95
CA GLN A 395 5.91 0.80 4.51
C GLN A 395 5.23 0.90 5.87
N MET A 396 3.95 0.55 5.95
CA MET A 396 3.16 0.66 7.18
C MET A 396 3.24 -0.58 8.05
N GLY A 397 3.29 -1.76 7.42
CA GLY A 397 3.29 -3.03 8.12
C GLY A 397 3.05 -4.21 7.21
N TYR A 398 2.56 -5.31 7.77
CA TYR A 398 2.19 -6.51 7.01
C TYR A 398 1.12 -7.33 7.72
N CYS A 399 0.39 -8.12 6.92
CA CYS A 399 -0.53 -9.15 7.39
C CYS A 399 0.14 -10.52 7.32
N LYS A 400 -0.10 -11.35 8.33
CA LYS A 400 0.21 -12.78 8.34
C LYS A 400 -1.10 -13.56 8.46
N VAL A 401 -1.36 -14.46 7.52
CA VAL A 401 -2.63 -15.17 7.40
C VAL A 401 -2.41 -16.66 7.25
N VAL A 402 -3.29 -17.46 7.85
CA VAL A 402 -3.35 -18.91 7.70
C VAL A 402 -4.73 -19.30 7.16
N GLY A 403 -4.80 -20.31 6.31
CA GLY A 403 -6.07 -20.79 5.74
C GLY A 403 -6.51 -19.98 4.51
N MET A 404 -5.63 -19.87 3.50
CA MET A 404 -5.84 -19.02 2.32
C MET A 404 -6.51 -19.75 1.14
N ASP A 405 -7.03 -20.96 1.30
CA ASP A 405 -7.53 -21.81 0.21
C ASP A 405 -8.53 -21.10 -0.72
N LYS A 406 -9.43 -20.32 -0.16
CA LYS A 406 -10.45 -19.58 -0.91
C LYS A 406 -10.06 -18.15 -1.28
N ILE A 407 -9.07 -17.60 -0.63
CA ILE A 407 -8.69 -16.18 -0.81
C ILE A 407 -8.08 -15.96 -2.19
N PHE A 408 -7.23 -16.89 -2.65
CA PHE A 408 -6.64 -16.80 -3.99
C PHE A 408 -7.66 -17.02 -5.12
N GLU A 409 -8.84 -17.54 -4.84
CA GLU A 409 -9.94 -17.60 -5.78
C GLU A 409 -10.69 -16.26 -5.93
N ASN A 410 -10.51 -15.35 -4.97
CA ASN A 410 -11.17 -14.06 -4.98
C ASN A 410 -10.32 -13.03 -5.75
N GLY A 411 -10.82 -12.64 -6.93
CA GLY A 411 -10.17 -11.62 -7.78
C GLY A 411 -10.11 -10.20 -7.19
N LEU A 412 -10.74 -9.98 -6.02
CA LEU A 412 -10.75 -8.67 -5.34
C LEU A 412 -9.58 -8.47 -4.37
N LEU A 413 -8.77 -9.51 -4.11
CA LEU A 413 -7.74 -9.45 -3.08
C LEU A 413 -6.77 -8.27 -3.29
N GLU A 414 -6.27 -8.08 -4.51
CA GLU A 414 -5.37 -6.98 -4.85
C GLU A 414 -6.05 -5.61 -4.69
N ALA A 415 -7.24 -5.46 -5.27
CA ALA A 415 -8.00 -4.21 -5.19
C ALA A 415 -8.35 -3.86 -3.74
N PHE A 416 -8.75 -4.85 -2.95
CA PHE A 416 -9.02 -4.67 -1.52
C PHE A 416 -7.82 -4.13 -0.77
N PHE A 417 -6.65 -4.79 -0.89
CA PHE A 417 -5.46 -4.34 -0.17
C PHE A 417 -4.97 -2.98 -0.64
N ARG A 418 -5.06 -2.67 -1.95
CA ARG A 418 -4.74 -1.33 -2.47
C ARG A 418 -5.64 -0.26 -1.85
N THR A 419 -6.95 -0.50 -1.78
CA THR A 419 -7.92 0.44 -1.20
C THR A 419 -7.67 0.63 0.31
N ILE A 420 -7.43 -0.44 1.05
CA ILE A 420 -7.10 -0.38 2.48
C ILE A 420 -5.80 0.40 2.71
N CYS A 421 -4.74 0.09 1.97
CA CYS A 421 -3.47 0.79 2.11
C CYS A 421 -3.58 2.28 1.80
N TYR A 422 -4.38 2.64 0.79
CA TYR A 422 -4.69 4.04 0.48
C TYR A 422 -5.48 4.72 1.62
N ALA A 423 -6.47 4.03 2.19
CA ALA A 423 -7.25 4.55 3.30
C ALA A 423 -6.40 4.74 4.58
N MET A 424 -5.51 3.77 4.87
CA MET A 424 -4.56 3.87 5.98
C MET A 424 -3.61 5.06 5.80
N GLU A 425 -3.05 5.25 4.60
CA GLU A 425 -2.19 6.39 4.28
C GLU A 425 -2.91 7.73 4.49
N ASN A 426 -4.15 7.86 3.98
CA ASN A 426 -4.97 9.04 4.18
C ASN A 426 -5.23 9.31 5.67
N TYR A 427 -5.49 8.28 6.46
CA TYR A 427 -5.64 8.41 7.91
C TYR A 427 -4.36 8.94 8.56
N ILE A 428 -3.21 8.36 8.24
CA ILE A 428 -1.90 8.77 8.76
C ILE A 428 -1.62 10.24 8.41
N GLN A 429 -1.83 10.63 7.17
CA GLN A 429 -1.63 12.02 6.71
C GLN A 429 -2.54 13.00 7.46
N ARG A 430 -3.81 12.67 7.67
CA ARG A 430 -4.73 13.51 8.45
C ARG A 430 -4.25 13.70 9.89
N GLN A 431 -3.76 12.66 10.54
CA GLN A 431 -3.20 12.75 11.90
C GLN A 431 -1.93 13.63 11.92
N GLN A 432 -1.04 13.47 10.96
CA GLN A 432 0.15 14.31 10.82
C GLN A 432 -0.21 15.78 10.62
N TYR A 433 -1.19 16.08 9.75
CA TYR A 433 -1.70 17.45 9.55
C TYR A 433 -2.29 18.02 10.84
N ALA A 434 -3.05 17.23 11.59
CA ALA A 434 -3.62 17.70 12.87
C ALA A 434 -2.51 18.07 13.88
N ILE A 435 -1.46 17.24 13.99
CA ILE A 435 -0.31 17.51 14.86
C ILE A 435 0.45 18.78 14.43
N VAL A 436 0.68 18.94 13.13
CA VAL A 436 1.37 20.13 12.58
C VAL A 436 0.52 21.37 12.82
N ASN A 437 -0.78 21.31 12.55
CA ASN A 437 -1.70 22.43 12.80
C ASN A 437 -1.76 22.84 14.28
N GLN A 438 -1.79 21.86 15.19
CA GLN A 438 -1.71 22.16 16.62
C GLN A 438 -0.41 22.87 17.00
N LYS A 439 0.73 22.44 16.45
CA LYS A 439 2.03 23.11 16.67
C LYS A 439 2.01 24.53 16.09
N LEU A 440 1.50 24.71 14.87
CA LEU A 440 1.38 26.02 14.24
C LEU A 440 0.45 26.96 15.04
N GLN A 441 -0.71 26.48 15.48
CA GLN A 441 -1.61 27.27 16.33
C GLN A 441 -0.94 27.68 17.65
N LYS A 442 -0.21 26.76 18.29
CA LYS A 442 0.57 27.09 19.49
C LYS A 442 1.62 28.17 19.22
N MET A 443 2.40 28.04 18.13
CA MET A 443 3.39 29.04 17.73
C MET A 443 2.76 30.39 17.37
N TYR A 444 1.57 30.38 16.76
CA TYR A 444 0.86 31.58 16.36
C TYR A 444 0.25 32.35 17.55
N ARG A 445 -0.08 31.66 18.66
CA ARG A 445 -0.73 32.24 19.85
C ARG A 445 0.25 32.72 20.92
N ILE A 446 1.54 32.37 20.84
CA ILE A 446 2.55 32.71 21.84
C ILE A 446 3.42 33.88 21.35
N ASP A 447 3.70 34.84 22.23
CA ASP A 447 4.67 35.90 21.96
C ASP A 447 6.10 35.37 22.12
N GLN A 448 6.88 35.48 21.05
CA GLN A 448 8.23 34.90 20.98
C GLN A 448 9.23 35.56 21.95
N LEU A 449 8.99 36.81 22.34
CA LEU A 449 9.90 37.54 23.23
C LEU A 449 9.65 37.19 24.71
N THR A 450 8.39 37.04 25.09
CA THR A 450 7.97 36.92 26.50
C THR A 450 7.56 35.51 26.91
N GLY A 451 7.12 34.69 25.96
CA GLY A 451 6.62 33.34 26.21
C GLY A 451 5.18 33.27 26.71
N VAL A 452 4.50 34.41 27.02
CA VAL A 452 3.07 34.47 27.30
C VAL A 452 2.27 34.45 25.99
N TYR A 453 0.94 34.34 26.07
CA TYR A 453 0.12 34.43 24.87
C TYR A 453 0.17 35.83 24.26
N ASN A 454 0.14 35.92 22.94
CA ASN A 454 0.09 37.16 22.20
C ASN A 454 -1.37 37.65 22.03
N ARG A 455 -1.58 38.75 21.31
CA ARG A 455 -2.90 39.33 21.05
C ARG A 455 -3.86 38.33 20.37
N PHE A 456 -3.41 37.51 19.41
CA PHE A 456 -4.27 36.49 18.81
C PHE A 456 -4.66 35.38 19.80
N GLY A 457 -3.72 35.00 20.68
CA GLY A 457 -4.01 34.07 21.77
C GLY A 457 -5.05 34.65 22.74
N MET A 458 -5.06 35.96 22.93
CA MET A 458 -6.04 36.62 23.77
C MET A 458 -7.44 36.65 23.15
N GLU A 459 -7.56 36.95 21.84
CA GLU A 459 -8.84 36.95 21.13
C GLU A 459 -9.55 35.59 21.22
N ASP A 460 -8.83 34.52 21.31
CA ASP A 460 -9.33 33.14 21.32
C ASP A 460 -9.42 32.59 22.77
N LEU A 461 -8.27 32.42 23.43
CA LEU A 461 -8.20 31.83 24.77
C LEU A 461 -8.71 32.74 25.86
N GLY A 462 -8.59 34.07 25.70
CA GLY A 462 -9.12 35.05 26.64
C GLY A 462 -10.65 35.05 26.63
N GLN A 463 -11.26 35.01 25.47
CA GLN A 463 -12.71 34.87 25.33
C GLN A 463 -13.21 33.55 25.92
N GLU A 464 -12.54 32.43 25.59
CA GLU A 464 -12.88 31.13 26.14
C GLU A 464 -12.80 31.11 27.67
N PHE A 465 -11.72 31.69 28.24
CA PHE A 465 -11.53 31.82 29.67
C PHE A 465 -12.65 32.64 30.33
N TYR A 466 -12.99 33.81 29.78
CA TYR A 466 -14.06 34.67 30.29
C TYR A 466 -15.43 33.98 30.23
N HIS A 467 -15.82 33.42 29.08
CA HIS A 467 -17.09 32.70 28.90
C HIS A 467 -17.21 31.48 29.81
N SER A 468 -16.11 30.73 29.99
CA SER A 468 -16.07 29.58 30.91
C SER A 468 -16.33 30.01 32.35
N ASN A 469 -15.76 31.15 32.78
CA ASN A 469 -15.99 31.68 34.13
C ASN A 469 -17.43 32.18 34.32
N CYS A 470 -17.98 32.85 33.34
CA CYS A 470 -19.40 33.27 33.37
C CYS A 470 -20.33 32.05 33.49
N SER A 471 -20.08 30.99 32.73
CA SER A 471 -20.85 29.74 32.79
C SER A 471 -20.73 29.05 34.15
N LYS A 472 -19.58 29.13 34.81
CA LYS A 472 -19.33 28.61 36.16
C LYS A 472 -19.79 29.57 37.28
N LYS A 473 -20.47 30.68 36.95
CA LYS A 473 -20.93 31.73 37.87
C LYS A 473 -19.79 32.36 38.70
N ARG A 474 -18.65 32.62 38.05
CA ARG A 474 -17.47 33.23 38.66
C ARG A 474 -17.22 34.60 38.03
N ASN A 475 -16.89 35.60 38.84
CA ASN A 475 -16.43 36.89 38.34
C ASN A 475 -15.02 36.74 37.79
N THR A 476 -14.74 37.42 36.68
CA THR A 476 -13.40 37.51 36.08
C THR A 476 -12.82 38.89 36.32
N ILE A 477 -11.56 38.93 36.74
CA ILE A 477 -10.82 40.18 36.91
C ILE A 477 -9.98 40.39 35.65
N PHE A 478 -10.15 41.53 35.01
CA PHE A 478 -9.35 42.01 33.90
C PHE A 478 -8.29 42.97 34.46
N ILE A 479 -7.04 42.67 34.20
CA ILE A 479 -5.88 43.47 34.63
C ILE A 479 -5.12 43.87 33.38
N PHE A 480 -5.07 45.17 33.12
CA PHE A 480 -4.26 45.74 32.03
C PHE A 480 -2.97 46.30 32.62
N CYS A 481 -1.82 45.99 32.06
CA CYS A 481 -0.51 46.41 32.52
C CYS A 481 0.29 47.08 31.41
N ASP A 482 0.98 48.16 31.73
CA ASP A 482 1.88 48.86 30.79
C ASP A 482 3.24 49.15 31.48
N ILE A 483 4.34 48.93 30.75
CA ILE A 483 5.67 49.20 31.28
C ILE A 483 5.96 50.70 31.29
N ASN A 484 6.19 51.24 32.45
CA ASN A 484 6.48 52.65 32.59
C ASN A 484 7.86 53.01 31.97
N ARG A 485 7.84 54.05 31.12
CA ARG A 485 9.05 54.63 30.53
C ARG A 485 9.85 53.67 29.62
N LEU A 486 9.25 52.69 28.95
CA LEU A 486 9.96 51.77 28.07
C LEU A 486 10.79 52.50 26.99
N LYS A 487 10.26 53.58 26.44
CA LYS A 487 11.02 54.40 25.47
C LYS A 487 12.29 55.02 26.09
N TYR A 488 12.21 55.52 27.32
CA TYR A 488 13.37 56.04 28.03
C TYR A 488 14.39 54.94 28.31
N ILE A 489 13.92 53.76 28.70
CA ILE A 489 14.80 52.56 28.90
C ILE A 489 15.53 52.26 27.59
N ASN A 490 14.83 52.19 26.46
CA ASN A 490 15.44 51.95 25.15
C ASN A 490 16.46 53.04 24.76
N ASP A 491 16.08 54.30 24.96
CA ASP A 491 16.93 55.45 24.59
C ASP A 491 18.21 55.56 25.46
N THR A 492 18.13 55.16 26.75
CA THR A 492 19.20 55.33 27.72
C THR A 492 20.09 54.11 27.83
N TYR A 493 19.49 52.90 27.80
CA TYR A 493 20.21 51.63 28.08
C TYR A 493 20.28 50.71 26.86
N GLY A 494 19.65 51.14 25.75
CA GLY A 494 19.59 50.38 24.50
C GLY A 494 18.43 49.39 24.44
N HIS A 495 18.09 48.92 23.21
CA HIS A 495 16.99 48.02 22.96
C HIS A 495 17.06 46.70 23.73
N GLN A 496 18.26 46.19 24.02
CA GLN A 496 18.43 44.98 24.83
C GLN A 496 17.87 45.14 26.26
N ALA A 497 18.00 46.35 26.85
CA ALA A 497 17.44 46.63 28.16
C ALA A 497 15.87 46.75 28.10
N GLY A 498 15.33 47.28 27.00
CA GLY A 498 13.92 47.28 26.76
C GLY A 498 13.33 45.87 26.57
N ASP A 499 14.02 45.05 25.78
CA ASP A 499 13.63 43.65 25.60
C ASP A 499 13.70 42.88 26.94
N TRP A 500 14.72 43.12 27.73
CA TRP A 500 14.81 42.57 29.09
C TRP A 500 13.62 43.01 29.97
N ALA A 501 13.22 44.28 29.94
CA ALA A 501 12.09 44.78 30.69
C ALA A 501 10.77 44.10 30.26
N ILE A 502 10.55 43.95 28.96
CA ILE A 502 9.40 43.25 28.38
C ILE A 502 9.42 41.77 28.78
N GLN A 503 10.55 41.08 28.62
CA GLN A 503 10.72 39.67 29.02
C GLN A 503 10.48 39.46 30.50
N THR A 504 10.98 40.36 31.35
CA THR A 504 10.85 40.25 32.81
C THR A 504 9.42 40.47 33.26
N THR A 505 8.70 41.40 32.62
CA THR A 505 7.27 41.61 32.87
C THR A 505 6.44 40.39 32.43
N GLY A 506 6.71 39.85 31.23
CA GLY A 506 6.08 38.63 30.76
C GLY A 506 6.34 37.44 31.69
N ARG A 507 7.57 37.24 32.15
CA ARG A 507 7.92 36.19 33.13
C ARG A 507 7.21 36.37 34.47
N ALA A 508 7.09 37.60 34.95
CA ALA A 508 6.36 37.90 36.21
C ALA A 508 4.87 37.49 36.10
N LEU A 509 4.23 37.78 34.98
CA LEU A 509 2.84 37.42 34.75
C LEU A 509 2.68 35.91 34.50
N ALA A 510 3.58 35.28 33.71
CA ALA A 510 3.58 33.86 33.48
C ALA A 510 3.76 33.03 34.77
N ALA A 511 4.56 33.51 35.71
CA ALA A 511 4.74 32.87 37.01
C ALA A 511 3.47 32.86 37.90
N LEU A 512 2.46 33.66 37.54
CA LEU A 512 1.16 33.74 38.20
C LEU A 512 0.04 33.02 37.45
N GLU A 513 0.36 32.42 36.29
CA GLU A 513 -0.60 31.61 35.55
C GLU A 513 -0.97 30.33 36.31
N SER A 514 -2.24 29.95 36.17
CA SER A 514 -2.82 28.76 36.79
C SER A 514 -4.10 28.37 36.00
N GLU A 515 -4.82 27.36 36.45
CA GLU A 515 -6.15 27.07 35.90
C GLU A 515 -7.16 28.23 36.09
N GLN A 516 -6.85 29.18 36.96
CA GLN A 516 -7.69 30.32 37.30
C GLN A 516 -7.13 31.65 36.79
N SER A 517 -6.04 31.66 36.05
CA SER A 517 -5.39 32.88 35.57
C SER A 517 -4.55 32.63 34.31
N ILE A 518 -4.55 33.62 33.40
CA ILE A 518 -3.89 33.53 32.09
C ILE A 518 -3.30 34.90 31.70
N ALA A 519 -2.10 34.91 31.14
CA ALA A 519 -1.36 36.10 30.76
C ALA A 519 -1.24 36.28 29.24
N PHE A 520 -1.32 37.55 28.82
CA PHE A 520 -1.22 37.91 27.40
C PHE A 520 -0.32 39.13 27.22
N ARG A 521 0.45 39.19 26.13
CA ARG A 521 1.05 40.42 25.63
C ARG A 521 0.14 41.01 24.56
N TYR A 522 -0.46 42.17 24.88
CA TYR A 522 -1.44 42.81 24.02
C TYR A 522 -0.81 43.65 22.92
N GLY A 523 0.29 44.33 23.22
CA GLY A 523 1.06 45.17 22.30
C GLY A 523 2.48 45.39 22.82
N GLY A 524 3.26 46.25 22.24
CA GLY A 524 4.66 46.53 22.54
C GLY A 524 5.07 46.35 24.01
N ASP A 525 4.61 47.25 24.90
CA ASP A 525 4.81 47.30 26.34
C ASP A 525 3.57 46.94 27.17
N GLU A 526 2.48 46.55 26.48
CA GLU A 526 1.16 46.32 27.07
C GLU A 526 0.91 44.83 27.28
N PHE A 527 0.40 44.50 28.48
CA PHE A 527 0.05 43.14 28.85
C PHE A 527 -1.38 43.13 29.44
N VAL A 528 -2.05 42.00 29.23
CA VAL A 528 -3.35 41.71 29.85
C VAL A 528 -3.21 40.43 30.68
N PHE A 529 -3.77 40.47 31.88
CA PHE A 529 -3.84 39.33 32.77
C PHE A 529 -5.27 39.11 33.21
N LEU A 530 -5.83 37.95 32.91
CA LEU A 530 -7.18 37.57 33.32
C LEU A 530 -7.09 36.60 34.50
N THR A 531 -7.89 36.82 35.52
CA THR A 531 -7.92 35.90 36.66
C THR A 531 -9.33 35.83 37.27
N VAL A 532 -9.62 34.75 37.99
CA VAL A 532 -10.89 34.57 38.69
C VAL A 532 -10.85 35.36 40.01
N GLU A 533 -11.96 36.05 40.36
CA GLU A 533 -12.08 36.70 41.66
C GLU A 533 -11.94 35.67 42.78
N GLY A 534 -11.08 35.97 43.76
CA GLY A 534 -10.73 35.04 44.86
C GLY A 534 -9.59 34.09 44.56
N SER A 535 -8.94 34.17 43.40
CA SER A 535 -7.73 33.37 43.07
C SER A 535 -6.51 33.69 43.92
N GLY A 536 -6.52 34.81 44.63
CA GLY A 536 -5.38 35.32 45.39
C GLY A 536 -4.42 36.18 44.57
N VAL A 537 -4.66 36.35 43.24
CA VAL A 537 -3.86 37.22 42.40
C VAL A 537 -4.44 38.61 42.37
N ASP A 538 -3.67 39.58 42.80
CA ASP A 538 -4.00 41.02 42.80
C ASP A 538 -2.82 41.84 42.24
N GLU A 539 -3.04 43.15 42.11
CA GLU A 539 -2.04 44.12 41.66
C GLU A 539 -0.76 44.10 42.49
N LYS A 540 -0.90 43.91 43.83
CA LYS A 540 0.23 43.87 44.75
C LYS A 540 1.11 42.64 44.49
N LEU A 541 0.50 41.49 44.26
CA LEU A 541 1.22 40.26 43.99
C LEU A 541 1.96 40.33 42.64
N ILE A 542 1.33 40.94 41.60
CA ILE A 542 1.99 41.18 40.32
C ILE A 542 3.25 42.02 40.48
N ARG A 543 3.15 43.15 41.23
CA ARG A 543 4.27 44.04 41.49
C ARG A 543 5.39 43.35 42.32
N MET A 544 5.00 42.59 43.34
CA MET A 544 5.98 41.80 44.14
C MET A 544 6.74 40.79 43.25
N LYS A 545 6.00 40.11 42.36
CA LYS A 545 6.62 39.13 41.47
C LYS A 545 7.55 39.76 40.45
N LEU A 546 7.19 40.93 39.94
CA LEU A 546 8.05 41.71 39.06
C LEU A 546 9.32 42.13 39.78
N GLU A 547 9.21 42.64 41.02
CA GLU A 547 10.35 43.07 41.85
C GLU A 547 11.29 41.89 42.16
N GLU A 548 10.75 40.72 42.48
CA GLU A 548 11.51 39.51 42.71
C GLU A 548 12.37 39.13 41.49
N LEU A 549 11.86 39.32 40.26
CA LEU A 549 12.58 38.95 39.04
C LEU A 549 13.53 40.05 38.52
N CYS A 550 13.57 41.21 39.14
CA CYS A 550 14.45 42.32 38.75
C CYS A 550 15.87 42.28 39.32
N HIS A 551 16.29 41.20 40.01
CA HIS A 551 17.62 41.10 40.62
C HIS A 551 18.79 41.30 39.66
N ASP A 552 18.65 40.84 38.40
CA ASP A 552 19.69 40.93 37.35
C ASP A 552 19.42 42.09 36.38
N SER A 553 18.87 43.19 36.86
CA SER A 553 18.51 44.33 36.01
C SER A 553 19.74 44.95 35.34
N PRO A 554 19.72 45.17 34.01
CA PRO A 554 20.74 45.93 33.32
C PRO A 554 20.66 47.43 33.55
N MET A 555 19.65 47.89 34.30
CA MET A 555 19.32 49.29 34.56
C MET A 555 19.61 49.65 36.01
N LYS A 556 19.89 50.94 36.27
CA LYS A 556 20.01 51.47 37.61
C LYS A 556 18.67 51.78 38.26
N GLU A 557 17.69 52.11 37.44
CA GLU A 557 16.32 52.40 37.87
C GLU A 557 15.51 51.12 38.05
N LYS A 558 14.50 51.20 38.94
CA LYS A 558 13.57 50.10 39.16
C LYS A 558 12.61 49.98 37.97
N LEU A 559 12.39 48.75 37.51
CA LEU A 559 11.36 48.46 36.52
C LEU A 559 9.99 48.60 37.21
N GLU A 560 9.14 49.46 36.67
CA GLU A 560 7.81 49.73 37.19
C GLU A 560 6.75 49.62 36.10
N ILE A 561 5.56 49.17 36.48
CA ILE A 561 4.41 48.99 35.59
C ILE A 561 3.23 49.76 36.14
N SER A 562 2.40 50.34 35.26
CA SER A 562 1.08 50.87 35.57
C SER A 562 0.04 49.77 35.38
N ILE A 563 -0.93 49.68 36.29
CA ILE A 563 -1.92 48.61 36.33
C ILE A 563 -3.31 49.19 36.40
N GLY A 564 -4.20 48.75 35.50
CA GLY A 564 -5.66 49.01 35.60
C GLY A 564 -6.40 47.70 35.84
N LYS A 565 -7.37 47.73 36.72
CA LYS A 565 -8.13 46.54 37.13
C LYS A 565 -9.63 46.80 37.08
N ILE A 566 -10.35 45.86 36.47
CA ILE A 566 -11.82 45.84 36.40
C ILE A 566 -12.33 44.45 36.77
N VAL A 567 -13.44 44.39 37.49
CA VAL A 567 -14.13 43.14 37.82
C VAL A 567 -15.33 42.97 36.91
N ALA A 568 -15.33 41.95 36.08
CA ALA A 568 -16.46 41.57 35.24
C ALA A 568 -17.39 40.63 36.02
N SER A 569 -18.63 41.07 36.21
CA SER A 569 -19.66 40.29 36.92
C SER A 569 -20.26 39.21 35.98
N TRP A 570 -20.29 37.99 36.46
CA TRP A 570 -20.99 36.90 35.74
C TRP A 570 -22.52 37.10 35.67
N ARG A 571 -23.08 37.98 36.51
CA ARG A 571 -24.55 38.25 36.58
C ARG A 571 -25.02 39.20 35.49
N GLU A 572 -24.15 40.11 35.09
CA GLU A 572 -24.43 41.11 34.05
C GLU A 572 -23.21 41.11 33.10
N PRO A 573 -23.04 40.06 32.28
CA PRO A 573 -21.89 39.97 31.40
C PRO A 573 -22.02 40.97 30.24
N GLU A 574 -21.00 41.78 30.04
CA GLU A 574 -20.79 42.60 28.87
C GLU A 574 -19.78 41.93 27.93
N ASP A 575 -19.55 42.53 26.77
CA ASP A 575 -18.52 42.04 25.85
C ASP A 575 -17.12 42.18 26.48
N MET A 576 -16.26 41.24 26.23
CA MET A 576 -14.87 41.19 26.75
C MET A 576 -14.11 42.48 26.41
N ASP A 577 -14.29 43.03 25.21
CA ASP A 577 -13.64 44.24 24.74
C ASP A 577 -14.06 45.46 25.61
N THR A 578 -15.29 45.52 26.06
CA THR A 578 -15.77 46.59 26.96
C THR A 578 -15.03 46.58 28.31
N TYR A 579 -14.75 45.40 28.87
CA TYR A 579 -13.98 45.29 30.11
C TYR A 579 -12.49 45.58 29.89
N LEU A 580 -11.94 45.25 28.73
CA LEU A 580 -10.56 45.57 28.35
C LEU A 580 -10.38 47.08 28.22
N ASP A 581 -11.28 47.76 27.52
CA ASP A 581 -11.27 49.24 27.36
C ASP A 581 -11.33 49.96 28.74
N ARG A 582 -12.17 49.46 29.64
CA ARG A 582 -12.25 50.01 31.00
C ARG A 582 -11.01 49.74 31.84
N ALA A 583 -10.39 48.58 31.67
CA ALA A 583 -9.16 48.24 32.35
C ALA A 583 -7.98 49.05 31.81
N ASP A 584 -7.91 49.29 30.50
CA ASP A 584 -6.94 50.19 29.86
C ASP A 584 -7.11 51.64 30.37
N GLU A 585 -8.34 52.17 30.40
CA GLU A 585 -8.59 53.50 30.92
C GLU A 585 -8.16 53.64 32.40
N ALA A 586 -8.42 52.62 33.22
CA ALA A 586 -7.97 52.60 34.61
C ALA A 586 -6.42 52.58 34.71
N MET A 587 -5.76 51.80 33.89
CA MET A 587 -4.29 51.74 33.78
C MET A 587 -3.72 53.10 33.32
N TYR A 588 -4.37 53.75 32.35
CA TYR A 588 -3.95 55.05 31.85
C TYR A 588 -4.05 56.15 32.94
N GLN A 589 -5.07 56.10 33.81
CA GLN A 589 -5.20 57.06 34.94
C GLN A 589 -4.03 56.82 35.96
N GLU A 590 -3.71 55.59 36.29
CA GLU A 590 -2.54 55.28 37.13
C GLU A 590 -1.22 55.73 36.49
N LYS A 591 -1.05 55.51 35.20
CA LYS A 591 0.13 55.94 34.42
C LYS A 591 0.27 57.46 34.46
N LYS A 592 -0.83 58.21 34.36
CA LYS A 592 -0.83 59.66 34.47
C LYS A 592 -0.37 60.12 35.84
N GLN A 593 -0.91 59.55 36.93
CA GLN A 593 -0.50 59.85 38.31
C GLN A 593 0.98 59.54 38.53
N TYR A 594 1.48 58.44 37.99
CA TYR A 594 2.88 58.08 38.05
C TYR A 594 3.80 59.18 37.47
N TYR A 595 3.46 59.72 36.28
CA TYR A 595 4.26 60.78 35.66
C TYR A 595 4.18 62.11 36.44
N GLU A 596 3.02 62.46 37.01
CA GLU A 596 2.84 63.66 37.81
C GLU A 596 3.62 63.61 39.12
N GLN A 597 3.58 62.48 39.82
CA GLN A 597 4.32 62.29 41.09
C GLN A 597 5.85 62.30 40.92
N ASN A 598 6.35 61.78 39.79
CA ASN A 598 7.78 61.73 39.52
C ASN A 598 8.32 62.97 38.81
N ARG A 599 7.47 64.02 38.59
CA ARG A 599 7.83 65.29 37.89
C ARG A 599 8.46 65.06 36.52
N ILE A 600 8.02 64.07 35.78
CA ILE A 600 8.56 63.67 34.49
C ILE A 600 7.71 64.34 33.39
N GLU A 601 8.32 65.20 32.54
CA GLU A 601 7.65 65.74 31.39
C GLU A 601 7.31 64.61 30.39
N ARG A 602 6.01 64.50 29.97
CA ARG A 602 5.60 63.64 28.87
C ARG A 602 6.19 64.17 27.58
N ARG A 603 7.26 63.59 27.08
CA ARG A 603 7.59 63.75 25.66
C ARG A 603 6.59 62.99 24.83
N ARG A 604 5.83 63.73 24.00
CA ARG A 604 4.83 63.21 23.04
C ARG A 604 5.41 62.22 22.05
#